data_a53d83ee11eae9a62c9b1db149efdeb8
#
_entry.id   a53d83ee11eae9a62c9b1db149efdeb8
#
_cell.length_a   1.000
_cell.length_b   1.000
_cell.length_c   1.000
_cell.angle_alpha   90.00
_cell.angle_beta   90.00
_cell.angle_gamma   90.00
#
_symmetry.space_group_name_H-M   'P 1'
#
loop_
_entity.id
_entity.type
_entity.pdbx_description
1 polymer ?
#
loop_
_entity_poly.entity_id
_entity_poly.type
_entity_poly.pdbx_seq_one_letter_code
_entity_poly.pdbx_strand_id
1 'polypeptide(L)'
;MTKNVKWIFVALLTVPFLFFSFVGKDTPTEGLTIGDKAPSFKISGEKQLMDLKDLQGKYVLISFWASYDANSRMQNVTLSHAASKNNKVEMVSVSFDNYHSIFKETIKKDQLSTSNCFVDLAGENSEIYQTYRLHKGFKNYLLDENGVIIAKDIKAKELSSYLN
;
A
#
# COMPACT_ATOMS: atom_id res chain seq x y z
N MET A 1 -71.67 32.08 -34.48
CA MET A 1 -70.30 31.68 -34.99
C MET A 1 -69.44 31.38 -33.79
N THR A 2 -69.35 30.14 -33.42
CA THR A 2 -68.60 29.65 -32.25
C THR A 2 -67.23 29.18 -32.77
N LYS A 3 -66.19 29.93 -32.39
CA LYS A 3 -64.82 29.51 -32.66
C LYS A 3 -64.38 28.53 -31.58
N ASN A 4 -64.23 27.27 -32.00
CA ASN A 4 -63.66 26.21 -31.19
C ASN A 4 -62.17 26.48 -30.98
N VAL A 5 -61.82 26.98 -29.81
CA VAL A 5 -60.42 27.03 -29.35
C VAL A 5 -60.07 25.62 -28.92
N LYS A 6 -59.37 24.89 -29.81
CA LYS A 6 -58.74 23.64 -29.46
C LYS A 6 -57.63 23.93 -28.47
N TRP A 7 -57.87 23.61 -27.20
CA TRP A 7 -56.79 23.56 -26.22
C TRP A 7 -55.89 22.40 -26.56
N ILE A 8 -54.79 22.72 -27.23
CA ILE A 8 -53.70 21.77 -27.36
C ILE A 8 -53.05 21.68 -25.98
N PHE A 9 -53.43 20.66 -25.24
CA PHE A 9 -52.69 20.22 -24.05
C PHE A 9 -51.32 19.71 -24.58
N VAL A 10 -50.33 20.60 -24.60
CA VAL A 10 -48.94 20.23 -24.65
C VAL A 10 -48.68 19.57 -23.32
N ALA A 11 -48.89 18.26 -23.25
CA ALA A 11 -48.36 17.44 -22.16
C ALA A 11 -46.84 17.57 -22.26
N LEU A 12 -46.30 18.52 -21.50
CA LEU A 12 -44.86 18.62 -21.24
C LEU A 12 -44.54 17.37 -20.46
N LEU A 13 -44.15 16.34 -21.20
CA LEU A 13 -43.62 15.11 -20.63
C LEU A 13 -42.27 15.48 -20.00
N THR A 14 -42.32 15.97 -18.77
CA THR A 14 -41.14 16.08 -17.94
C THR A 14 -40.68 14.67 -17.66
N VAL A 15 -39.86 14.15 -18.57
CA VAL A 15 -39.07 12.96 -18.31
C VAL A 15 -38.20 13.32 -17.10
N PRO A 16 -38.43 12.70 -15.94
CA PRO A 16 -37.47 12.86 -14.85
C PRO A 16 -36.18 12.26 -15.40
N PHE A 17 -35.21 13.10 -15.71
CA PHE A 17 -33.85 12.72 -15.86
C PHE A 17 -33.45 12.15 -14.48
N LEU A 18 -33.73 10.85 -14.30
CA LEU A 18 -33.09 10.07 -13.28
C LEU A 18 -31.60 10.15 -13.60
N PHE A 19 -30.96 11.15 -13.05
CA PHE A 19 -29.51 11.10 -12.87
C PHE A 19 -29.25 9.87 -11.98
N PHE A 20 -29.18 8.71 -12.60
CA PHE A 20 -28.42 7.62 -12.05
C PHE A 20 -27.01 8.17 -11.94
N SER A 21 -26.72 8.81 -10.83
CA SER A 21 -25.36 8.89 -10.35
C SER A 21 -24.94 7.44 -10.22
N PHE A 22 -24.33 6.94 -11.28
CA PHE A 22 -23.49 5.76 -11.19
C PHE A 22 -22.37 6.18 -10.27
N VAL A 23 -22.58 6.01 -8.96
CA VAL A 23 -21.48 5.90 -8.01
C VAL A 23 -20.85 4.57 -8.39
N GLY A 24 -20.08 4.61 -9.47
CA GLY A 24 -19.18 3.54 -9.80
C GLY A 24 -18.30 3.43 -8.56
N LYS A 25 -18.39 2.32 -7.88
CA LYS A 25 -17.40 1.96 -6.88
C LYS A 25 -16.14 1.77 -7.71
N ASP A 26 -15.36 2.86 -7.83
CA ASP A 26 -14.11 2.85 -8.58
C ASP A 26 -13.28 1.72 -7.97
N THR A 27 -13.13 0.65 -8.73
CA THR A 27 -12.23 -0.45 -8.31
C THR A 27 -10.84 0.16 -8.28
N PRO A 28 -10.13 0.07 -7.14
CA PRO A 28 -8.80 0.66 -7.02
C PRO A 28 -7.91 0.14 -8.16
N THR A 29 -7.34 1.07 -8.92
CA THR A 29 -6.33 0.76 -9.95
C THR A 29 -4.99 0.49 -9.28
N GLU A 30 -4.13 -0.30 -9.92
CA GLU A 30 -2.79 -0.54 -9.41
C GLU A 30 -1.93 0.73 -9.52
N GLY A 31 -1.28 1.11 -8.43
CA GLY A 31 -0.48 2.32 -8.38
C GLY A 31 0.17 2.56 -7.01
N LEU A 32 0.72 3.75 -6.82
CA LEU A 32 1.46 4.14 -5.61
C LEU A 32 0.86 5.34 -4.88
N THR A 33 -0.37 5.69 -5.19
CA THR A 33 -1.09 6.79 -4.52
C THR A 33 -2.02 6.23 -3.45
N ILE A 34 -2.39 7.01 -2.46
CA ILE A 34 -3.43 6.62 -1.50
C ILE A 34 -4.72 6.39 -2.28
N GLY A 35 -5.36 5.24 -2.03
CA GLY A 35 -6.53 4.77 -2.75
C GLY A 35 -6.22 3.77 -3.87
N ASP A 36 -4.98 3.68 -4.34
CA ASP A 36 -4.56 2.68 -5.32
C ASP A 36 -4.34 1.31 -4.64
N LYS A 37 -4.49 0.25 -5.41
CA LYS A 37 -4.03 -1.06 -5.01
C LYS A 37 -2.52 -1.13 -5.17
N ALA A 38 -1.81 -1.50 -4.11
CA ALA A 38 -0.36 -1.62 -4.14
C ALA A 38 0.10 -2.65 -5.19
N PRO A 39 1.14 -2.35 -5.99
CA PRO A 39 1.74 -3.32 -6.89
C PRO A 39 2.17 -4.57 -6.12
N SER A 40 1.76 -5.74 -6.61
CA SER A 40 2.12 -7.00 -5.96
C SER A 40 3.55 -7.40 -6.33
N PHE A 41 4.23 -8.05 -5.38
CA PHE A 41 5.57 -8.60 -5.61
C PHE A 41 5.77 -9.89 -4.84
N LYS A 42 6.79 -10.66 -5.28
CA LYS A 42 7.29 -11.83 -4.58
C LYS A 42 8.75 -11.62 -4.21
N ILE A 43 9.12 -12.06 -3.03
CA ILE A 43 10.49 -11.97 -2.56
C ILE A 43 10.89 -13.23 -1.80
N SER A 44 12.08 -13.74 -2.08
CA SER A 44 12.60 -14.92 -1.41
C SER A 44 13.16 -14.55 -0.04
N GLY A 45 12.66 -15.18 1.00
CA GLY A 45 13.25 -15.15 2.33
C GLY A 45 14.19 -16.33 2.54
N GLU A 46 14.80 -16.40 3.74
CA GLU A 46 15.69 -17.53 4.10
C GLU A 46 14.96 -18.88 4.14
N LYS A 47 13.69 -18.89 4.50
CA LYS A 47 12.90 -20.11 4.74
C LYS A 47 11.79 -20.32 3.72
N GLN A 48 11.28 -19.26 3.14
CA GLN A 48 10.11 -19.32 2.26
C GLN A 48 10.04 -18.14 1.30
N LEU A 49 9.36 -18.35 0.18
CA LEU A 49 8.94 -17.29 -0.72
C LEU A 49 7.76 -16.55 -0.08
N MET A 50 7.84 -15.23 -0.01
CA MET A 50 6.72 -14.37 0.38
C MET A 50 6.09 -13.79 -0.88
N ASP A 51 4.78 -13.91 -1.01
CA ASP A 51 3.96 -13.20 -2.00
C ASP A 51 3.08 -12.18 -1.25
N LEU A 52 3.13 -10.92 -1.66
CA LEU A 52 2.32 -9.87 -1.04
C LEU A 52 0.81 -10.18 -1.12
N LYS A 53 0.39 -10.92 -2.14
CA LYS A 53 -1.03 -11.33 -2.30
C LYS A 53 -1.50 -12.28 -1.21
N ASP A 54 -0.60 -13.07 -0.63
CA ASP A 54 -0.94 -14.03 0.42
C ASP A 54 -1.27 -13.34 1.76
N LEU A 55 -0.97 -12.05 1.87
CA LEU A 55 -1.25 -11.22 3.05
C LEU A 55 -2.61 -10.50 2.98
N GLN A 56 -3.40 -10.72 1.93
CA GLN A 56 -4.77 -10.17 1.86
C GLN A 56 -5.63 -10.65 3.05
N GLY A 57 -6.50 -9.78 3.53
CA GLY A 57 -7.29 -10.01 4.74
C GLY A 57 -6.65 -9.48 6.02
N LYS A 58 -5.45 -8.88 5.92
CA LYS A 58 -4.75 -8.20 7.00
C LYS A 58 -4.32 -6.81 6.59
N TYR A 59 -4.13 -5.93 7.55
CA TYR A 59 -3.35 -4.72 7.30
C TYR A 59 -1.90 -5.10 7.06
N VAL A 60 -1.26 -4.52 6.05
CA VAL A 60 0.14 -4.79 5.70
C VAL A 60 0.94 -3.50 5.71
N LEU A 61 2.00 -3.47 6.51
CA LEU A 61 2.96 -2.38 6.52
C LEU A 61 4.21 -2.80 5.73
N ILE A 62 4.36 -2.26 4.52
CA ILE A 62 5.56 -2.46 3.71
C ILE A 62 6.57 -1.37 4.06
N SER A 63 7.80 -1.75 4.39
CA SER A 63 8.90 -0.82 4.65
C SER A 63 10.08 -1.16 3.75
N PHE A 64 10.44 -0.24 2.87
CA PHE A 64 11.62 -0.32 2.02
C PHE A 64 12.78 0.46 2.65
N TRP A 65 13.96 -0.15 2.69
CA TRP A 65 15.11 0.44 3.36
C TRP A 65 16.44 -0.12 2.85
N ALA A 66 17.53 0.45 3.34
CA ALA A 66 18.87 -0.11 3.20
C ALA A 66 19.73 0.26 4.41
N SER A 67 20.71 -0.57 4.75
CA SER A 67 21.58 -0.34 5.91
C SER A 67 22.45 0.92 5.78
N TYR A 68 22.76 1.32 4.54
CA TYR A 68 23.52 2.52 4.22
C TYR A 68 22.70 3.81 4.26
N ASP A 69 21.36 3.71 4.22
CA ASP A 69 20.46 4.87 4.36
C ASP A 69 19.95 4.97 5.82
N ALA A 70 20.56 5.87 6.57
CA ALA A 70 20.30 5.99 8.00
C ALA A 70 18.82 6.31 8.32
N ASN A 71 18.15 7.10 7.46
CA ASN A 71 16.78 7.51 7.70
C ASN A 71 15.81 6.34 7.50
N SER A 72 15.90 5.63 6.39
CA SER A 72 15.03 4.49 6.11
C SER A 72 15.28 3.35 7.09
N ARG A 73 16.53 3.07 7.46
CA ARG A 73 16.88 2.09 8.47
C ARG A 73 16.26 2.42 9.84
N MET A 74 16.38 3.66 10.30
CA MET A 74 15.78 4.10 11.57
C MET A 74 14.25 4.00 11.52
N GLN A 75 13.63 4.42 10.40
CA GLN A 75 12.19 4.25 10.21
C GLN A 75 11.78 2.78 10.25
N ASN A 76 12.50 1.91 9.54
CA ASN A 76 12.23 0.47 9.53
C ASN A 76 12.26 -0.12 10.95
N VAL A 77 13.27 0.21 11.76
CA VAL A 77 13.39 -0.25 13.15
C VAL A 77 12.20 0.22 13.97
N THR A 78 11.89 1.52 13.94
CA THR A 78 10.80 2.08 14.76
C THR A 78 9.43 1.54 14.36
N LEU A 79 9.19 1.36 13.06
CA LEU A 79 7.96 0.77 12.52
C LEU A 79 7.85 -0.71 12.90
N SER A 80 8.94 -1.48 12.83
CA SER A 80 8.98 -2.88 13.23
C SER A 80 8.59 -3.05 14.71
N HIS A 81 9.14 -2.23 15.58
CA HIS A 81 8.77 -2.23 17.00
C HIS A 81 7.31 -1.80 17.25
N ALA A 82 6.77 -0.89 16.44
CA ALA A 82 5.36 -0.50 16.55
C ALA A 82 4.42 -1.60 16.04
N ALA A 83 4.75 -2.21 14.90
CA ALA A 83 3.97 -3.29 14.31
C ALA A 83 3.96 -4.54 15.21
N SER A 84 5.09 -4.90 15.84
CA SER A 84 5.16 -6.07 16.73
C SER A 84 4.26 -6.00 17.96
N LYS A 85 3.78 -4.81 18.31
CA LYS A 85 2.84 -4.58 19.42
C LYS A 85 1.36 -4.66 19.00
N ASN A 86 1.09 -4.84 17.71
CA ASN A 86 -0.26 -4.84 17.17
C ASN A 86 -0.48 -6.04 16.26
N ASN A 87 -1.38 -6.94 16.65
CA ASN A 87 -1.67 -8.17 15.92
C ASN A 87 -2.55 -7.99 14.68
N LYS A 88 -3.07 -6.77 14.44
CA LYS A 88 -3.87 -6.46 13.25
C LYS A 88 -3.01 -6.18 12.00
N VAL A 89 -1.73 -5.86 12.17
CA VAL A 89 -0.84 -5.50 11.08
C VAL A 89 0.29 -6.50 10.90
N GLU A 90 0.49 -6.95 9.68
CA GLU A 90 1.66 -7.73 9.27
C GLU A 90 2.70 -6.79 8.66
N MET A 91 3.94 -6.85 9.11
CA MET A 91 5.00 -6.01 8.55
C MET A 91 5.84 -6.80 7.55
N VAL A 92 6.07 -6.21 6.39
CA VAL A 92 7.00 -6.71 5.36
C VAL A 92 8.13 -5.70 5.21
N SER A 93 9.31 -6.07 5.67
CA SER A 93 10.51 -5.23 5.65
C SER A 93 11.45 -5.70 4.54
N VAL A 94 11.67 -4.87 3.51
CA VAL A 94 12.49 -5.20 2.35
C VAL A 94 13.70 -4.30 2.29
N SER A 95 14.88 -4.92 2.45
CA SER A 95 16.17 -4.25 2.30
C SER A 95 16.68 -4.34 0.86
N PHE A 96 17.37 -3.29 0.41
CA PHE A 96 18.09 -3.24 -0.85
C PHE A 96 19.61 -3.15 -0.62
N ASP A 97 20.09 -3.85 0.41
CA ASP A 97 21.52 -4.00 0.65
C ASP A 97 22.17 -4.87 -0.45
N ASN A 98 23.34 -4.47 -0.91
CA ASN A 98 24.06 -5.19 -1.95
C ASN A 98 24.66 -6.53 -1.49
N TYR A 99 24.76 -6.74 -0.18
CA TYR A 99 25.39 -7.93 0.41
C TYR A 99 24.50 -8.53 1.49
N HIS A 100 24.20 -9.82 1.37
CA HIS A 100 23.41 -10.56 2.33
C HIS A 100 24.02 -10.55 3.75
N SER A 101 25.36 -10.54 3.87
CA SER A 101 26.05 -10.44 5.14
C SER A 101 25.78 -9.12 5.85
N ILE A 102 25.79 -8.00 5.13
CA ILE A 102 25.49 -6.67 5.67
C ILE A 102 24.03 -6.62 6.18
N PHE A 103 23.10 -7.12 5.37
CA PHE A 103 21.69 -7.25 5.79
C PHE A 103 21.56 -8.06 7.08
N LYS A 104 22.15 -9.26 7.14
CA LYS A 104 22.08 -10.13 8.34
C LYS A 104 22.65 -9.46 9.59
N GLU A 105 23.82 -8.86 9.49
CA GLU A 105 24.43 -8.17 10.63
C GLU A 105 23.58 -6.96 11.06
N THR A 106 22.96 -6.28 10.10
CA THR A 106 22.11 -5.12 10.42
C THR A 106 20.85 -5.53 11.16
N ILE A 107 20.11 -6.53 10.68
CA ILE A 107 18.89 -6.99 11.38
C ILE A 107 19.20 -7.56 12.75
N LYS A 108 20.34 -8.25 12.92
CA LYS A 108 20.81 -8.72 14.22
C LYS A 108 21.12 -7.57 15.18
N LYS A 109 21.87 -6.58 14.70
CA LYS A 109 22.24 -5.38 15.49
C LYS A 109 21.02 -4.58 15.90
N ASP A 110 20.04 -4.48 15.01
CA ASP A 110 18.81 -3.73 15.23
C ASP A 110 17.72 -4.55 15.94
N GLN A 111 18.02 -5.82 16.29
CA GLN A 111 17.12 -6.74 16.99
C GLN A 111 15.78 -6.94 16.28
N LEU A 112 15.81 -6.98 14.94
CA LEU A 112 14.62 -7.20 14.12
C LEU A 112 14.30 -8.68 13.97
N SER A 113 13.02 -9.00 13.84
CA SER A 113 12.57 -10.36 13.56
C SER A 113 12.96 -10.76 12.12
N THR A 114 13.61 -11.91 11.98
CA THR A 114 14.02 -12.43 10.67
C THR A 114 12.86 -12.93 9.81
N SER A 115 11.71 -13.24 10.43
CA SER A 115 10.56 -13.81 9.72
C SER A 115 9.95 -12.86 8.70
N ASN A 116 10.03 -11.56 8.94
CA ASN A 116 9.37 -10.53 8.14
C ASN A 116 10.37 -9.57 7.48
N CYS A 117 11.67 -9.91 7.54
CA CYS A 117 12.74 -9.13 6.92
C CYS A 117 13.30 -9.88 5.72
N PHE A 118 13.32 -9.21 4.59
CA PHE A 118 13.77 -9.73 3.31
C PHE A 118 14.86 -8.85 2.74
N VAL A 119 15.70 -9.39 1.87
CA VAL A 119 16.71 -8.62 1.14
C VAL A 119 16.59 -8.91 -0.35
N ASP A 120 16.54 -7.86 -1.14
CA ASP A 120 16.63 -7.92 -2.58
C ASP A 120 18.04 -7.49 -3.03
N LEU A 121 18.87 -8.47 -3.30
CA LEU A 121 20.29 -8.26 -3.67
C LEU A 121 20.46 -7.67 -5.08
N ALA A 122 19.40 -7.58 -5.87
CA ALA A 122 19.45 -6.91 -7.17
C ALA A 122 19.56 -5.38 -7.00
N GLY A 123 19.32 -4.84 -5.80
CA GLY A 123 19.47 -3.42 -5.50
C GLY A 123 18.61 -2.56 -6.42
N GLU A 124 19.22 -1.57 -7.05
CA GLU A 124 18.53 -0.67 -7.98
C GLU A 124 18.01 -1.36 -9.25
N ASN A 125 18.56 -2.53 -9.61
CA ASN A 125 18.08 -3.32 -10.75
C ASN A 125 16.87 -4.20 -10.41
N SER A 126 16.44 -4.22 -9.18
CA SER A 126 15.28 -4.97 -8.72
C SER A 126 13.99 -4.46 -9.36
N GLU A 127 13.11 -5.39 -9.77
CA GLU A 127 11.78 -5.06 -10.24
C GLU A 127 10.97 -4.34 -9.15
N ILE A 128 11.10 -4.77 -7.88
CA ILE A 128 10.46 -4.12 -6.73
C ILE A 128 10.94 -2.68 -6.60
N TYR A 129 12.27 -2.47 -6.67
CA TYR A 129 12.88 -1.14 -6.57
C TYR A 129 12.34 -0.18 -7.64
N GLN A 130 12.25 -0.67 -8.89
CA GLN A 130 11.77 0.12 -10.02
C GLN A 130 10.25 0.39 -9.92
N THR A 131 9.46 -0.64 -9.63
CA THR A 131 8.00 -0.55 -9.53
C THR A 131 7.58 0.43 -8.42
N TYR A 132 8.23 0.38 -7.27
CA TYR A 132 7.95 1.27 -6.14
C TYR A 132 8.69 2.62 -6.24
N ARG A 133 9.44 2.85 -7.34
CA ARG A 133 10.16 4.11 -7.65
C ARG A 133 11.09 4.56 -6.52
N LEU A 134 11.83 3.61 -5.94
CA LEU A 134 12.66 3.84 -4.76
C LEU A 134 13.91 4.68 -5.05
N HIS A 135 14.24 4.94 -6.33
CA HIS A 135 15.23 5.93 -6.74
C HIS A 135 14.92 7.37 -6.26
N LYS A 136 13.66 7.62 -5.85
CA LYS A 136 13.23 8.90 -5.23
C LYS A 136 13.35 8.90 -3.71
N GLY A 137 13.96 7.85 -3.14
CA GLY A 137 14.09 7.61 -1.71
C GLY A 137 13.24 6.44 -1.24
N PHE A 138 13.72 5.79 -0.19
CA PHE A 138 13.01 4.69 0.45
C PHE A 138 11.74 5.20 1.13
N LYS A 139 10.70 4.36 1.12
CA LYS A 139 9.35 4.70 1.58
C LYS A 139 8.74 3.55 2.34
N ASN A 140 7.71 3.87 3.11
CA ASN A 140 6.81 2.86 3.65
C ASN A 140 5.37 3.09 3.16
N TYR A 141 4.60 2.00 3.11
CA TYR A 141 3.22 1.98 2.67
C TYR A 141 2.40 1.16 3.65
N LEU A 142 1.27 1.70 4.09
CA LEU A 142 0.30 0.94 4.85
C LEU A 142 -0.87 0.57 3.95
N LEU A 143 -1.16 -0.72 3.88
CA LEU A 143 -2.24 -1.29 3.07
C LEU A 143 -3.37 -1.74 3.99
N ASP A 144 -4.60 -1.61 3.51
CA ASP A 144 -5.76 -2.23 4.12
C ASP A 144 -5.85 -3.73 3.79
N GLU A 145 -6.87 -4.40 4.26
CA GLU A 145 -7.14 -5.83 4.08
C GLU A 145 -7.37 -6.22 2.61
N ASN A 146 -7.67 -5.26 1.73
CA ASN A 146 -7.84 -5.45 0.30
C ASN A 146 -6.56 -5.18 -0.50
N GLY A 147 -5.48 -4.77 0.16
CA GLY A 147 -4.22 -4.36 -0.46
C GLY A 147 -4.24 -2.95 -1.02
N VAL A 148 -5.19 -2.12 -0.60
CA VAL A 148 -5.27 -0.71 -0.99
C VAL A 148 -4.39 0.14 -0.09
N ILE A 149 -3.61 1.04 -0.68
CA ILE A 149 -2.74 1.96 0.07
C ILE A 149 -3.61 2.97 0.82
N ILE A 150 -3.58 2.93 2.14
CA ILE A 150 -4.30 3.87 3.02
C ILE A 150 -3.41 4.95 3.61
N ALA A 151 -2.09 4.71 3.65
CA ALA A 151 -1.13 5.72 4.09
C ALA A 151 0.26 5.45 3.51
N LYS A 152 1.10 6.50 3.47
CA LYS A 152 2.48 6.47 2.96
C LYS A 152 3.37 7.27 3.88
N ASP A 153 4.65 6.87 3.99
CA ASP A 153 5.68 7.58 4.75
C ASP A 153 5.26 7.88 6.20
N ILE A 154 4.48 6.94 6.80
CA ILE A 154 3.98 7.08 8.17
C ILE A 154 5.11 6.93 9.19
N LYS A 155 4.93 7.57 10.34
CA LYS A 155 5.80 7.39 11.51
C LYS A 155 5.20 6.34 12.44
N ALA A 156 6.06 5.67 13.22
CA ALA A 156 5.63 4.62 14.16
C ALA A 156 4.49 5.04 15.10
N LYS A 157 4.49 6.30 15.56
CA LYS A 157 3.44 6.85 16.43
C LYS A 157 2.07 6.99 15.76
N GLU A 158 2.03 7.00 14.43
CA GLU A 158 0.81 7.18 13.65
C GLU A 158 0.16 5.84 13.30
N LEU A 159 0.91 4.73 13.37
CA LEU A 159 0.45 3.42 12.93
C LEU A 159 -0.87 3.00 13.60
N SER A 160 -0.98 3.16 14.92
CA SER A 160 -2.17 2.74 15.66
C SER A 160 -3.44 3.49 15.28
N SER A 161 -3.34 4.73 14.78
CA SER A 161 -4.51 5.52 14.37
C SER A 161 -5.18 4.99 13.09
N TYR A 162 -4.47 4.20 12.29
CA TYR A 162 -4.99 3.58 11.07
C TYR A 162 -5.58 2.18 11.31
N LEU A 163 -5.31 1.54 12.45
CA LEU A 163 -5.63 0.13 12.72
C LEU A 163 -6.86 -0.05 13.63
N ASN A 164 -7.71 0.96 13.68
CA ASN A 164 -8.92 0.94 14.55
C ASN A 164 -10.04 0.08 13.96
#